data_8f53566893b1c01af7787709b3a59b08
#
_entry.id   8f53566893b1c01af7787709b3a59b08
#
_cell.length_a   1.000
_cell.length_b   1.000
_cell.length_c   1.000
_cell.angle_alpha   90.00
_cell.angle_beta   90.00
_cell.angle_gamma   90.00
#
_symmetry.space_group_name_H-M   'P 1'
#
loop_
_entity.id
_entity.type
_entity.pdbx_description
1 polymer ?
#
loop_
_entity_poly.entity_id
_entity_poly.type
_entity_poly.pdbx_seq_one_letter_code
_entity_poly.pdbx_strand_id
1 'polypeptide(L)'
;MKKITLIIAALVAISAFTLKYNEGEVSYKIWEGYDGDSLPDDFSALGEPTVTGTGKCFQLGDYSNPSKDHFAAEFTSTLSVPEENEYSFLLYSDDNSRFIIDGETLIGLNSSCEYTIAKKTLGKGKHELKLQYQEYENGQGLDLYMCTAGELPRDYGTAAPEYRIPDFVVPQVTEAYKRYREWKGDDETIIFPIFTDIHAHTNCRFHHIGYLAETSDIWNYDFMLCLGDVGVNLGPAHISKDITNTILTKVSDEMKKYSGLFLFIPGNHDWDGGEGTITSEERFQELFQKPGLEKAGDKLHLTPGKVYHYYDIPEKKFRIILLNSCGTCTQKDMCYVFDDEQMEWFKALVDETPQDFSIFVTCHYQPHPNGRWHNTPAPYTLRSNERMMNVLAELKRHHNIIGLLCGDSHFNMHEVDRNVNYFITQSMSACSKENLMPGTRRADLNFDESLCCDVIAVKPAKNEVHTFRIGAGGADYDYEFNY
;
A
#
# COMPACT_ATOMS: atom_id res chain seq x y z
N MET A 1 -7.32 -40.81 43.18
CA MET A 1 -6.21 -39.90 43.09
C MET A 1 -5.69 -39.93 41.66
N LYS A 2 -6.14 -39.03 40.81
CA LYS A 2 -5.70 -38.91 39.40
C LYS A 2 -4.51 -37.98 39.37
N LYS A 3 -3.36 -38.45 38.92
CA LYS A 3 -2.17 -37.65 38.67
C LYS A 3 -2.44 -36.75 37.46
N ILE A 4 -2.49 -35.46 37.70
CA ILE A 4 -2.46 -34.43 36.67
C ILE A 4 -1.01 -34.30 36.24
N THR A 5 -0.70 -34.84 35.08
CA THR A 5 0.58 -34.62 34.42
C THR A 5 0.53 -33.21 33.80
N LEU A 6 1.24 -32.27 34.40
CA LEU A 6 1.43 -30.93 33.88
C LEU A 6 2.40 -31.03 32.70
N ILE A 7 1.89 -30.98 31.49
CA ILE A 7 2.71 -30.77 30.29
C ILE A 7 3.04 -29.30 30.25
N ILE A 8 4.23 -28.94 30.72
CA ILE A 8 4.81 -27.63 30.45
C ILE A 8 5.22 -27.65 28.97
N ALA A 9 4.33 -27.18 28.12
CA ALA A 9 4.73 -26.79 26.79
C ALA A 9 5.70 -25.61 26.94
N ALA A 10 6.96 -25.87 26.72
CA ALA A 10 7.94 -24.82 26.51
C ALA A 10 7.50 -24.07 25.25
N LEU A 11 6.78 -22.98 25.42
CA LEU A 11 6.72 -21.92 24.43
C LEU A 11 8.18 -21.44 24.27
N VAL A 12 8.82 -21.95 23.24
CA VAL A 12 9.94 -21.24 22.64
C VAL A 12 9.32 -19.95 22.10
N ALA A 13 9.31 -18.94 22.96
CA ALA A 13 9.19 -17.58 22.49
C ALA A 13 10.40 -17.41 21.54
N ILE A 14 10.15 -17.52 20.26
CA ILE A 14 10.97 -16.83 19.27
C ILE A 14 10.75 -15.37 19.65
N SER A 15 11.59 -14.88 20.56
CA SER A 15 11.78 -13.47 20.73
C SER A 15 12.17 -12.99 19.34
N ALA A 16 11.24 -12.36 18.62
CA ALA A 16 11.60 -11.42 17.61
C ALA A 16 12.61 -10.50 18.30
N PHE A 17 13.88 -10.70 18.01
CA PHE A 17 14.93 -9.78 18.39
C PHE A 17 14.57 -8.50 17.66
N THR A 18 13.78 -7.68 18.30
CA THR A 18 13.65 -6.28 17.92
C THR A 18 15.08 -5.79 18.00
N LEU A 19 15.75 -5.65 16.86
CA LEU A 19 16.99 -4.93 16.78
C LEU A 19 16.72 -3.61 17.46
N LYS A 20 17.14 -3.47 18.71
CA LYS A 20 17.24 -2.17 19.35
C LYS A 20 18.36 -1.48 18.59
N TYR A 21 17.97 -0.83 17.49
CA TYR A 21 18.82 0.21 16.95
C TYR A 21 19.10 1.12 18.13
N ASN A 22 20.33 1.52 18.26
CA ASN A 22 20.59 2.53 19.25
C ASN A 22 19.53 3.60 19.08
N GLU A 23 18.85 3.97 20.15
CA GLU A 23 18.14 5.23 20.27
C GLU A 23 19.16 6.39 20.14
N GLY A 24 20.20 6.17 19.34
CA GLY A 24 21.29 7.06 19.07
C GLY A 24 20.78 8.13 18.11
N GLU A 25 20.84 9.31 18.61
CA GLU A 25 20.69 10.52 17.83
C GLU A 25 21.57 10.45 16.59
N VAL A 26 21.01 10.79 15.45
CA VAL A 26 21.79 11.09 14.24
C VAL A 26 22.29 12.51 14.37
N SER A 27 23.61 12.66 14.53
CA SER A 27 24.22 14.00 14.52
C SER A 27 24.34 14.50 13.09
N TYR A 28 24.08 15.78 12.87
CA TYR A 28 24.21 16.37 11.56
C TYR A 28 24.98 17.69 11.55
N LYS A 29 25.61 17.98 10.41
CA LYS A 29 26.29 19.23 10.07
C LYS A 29 25.82 19.64 8.67
N ILE A 30 25.50 20.92 8.50
CA ILE A 30 25.07 21.50 7.23
C ILE A 30 25.94 22.71 6.93
N TRP A 31 26.35 22.82 5.68
CA TRP A 31 27.11 23.96 5.12
C TRP A 31 26.22 24.60 4.05
N GLU A 32 25.51 25.65 4.44
CA GLU A 32 24.69 26.42 3.51
C GLU A 32 25.57 27.28 2.58
N GLY A 33 25.07 27.47 1.34
CA GLY A 33 25.82 28.22 0.32
C GLY A 33 26.94 27.43 -0.35
N TYR A 34 26.88 26.09 -0.31
CA TYR A 34 27.78 25.27 -1.07
C TYR A 34 27.31 25.16 -2.54
N ASP A 35 28.06 25.86 -3.44
CA ASP A 35 27.73 25.97 -4.87
C ASP A 35 28.39 24.89 -5.75
N GLY A 36 28.91 23.81 -5.16
CA GLY A 36 29.47 22.69 -5.91
C GLY A 36 28.35 21.86 -6.57
N ASP A 37 28.57 21.42 -7.80
CA ASP A 37 27.69 20.52 -8.56
C ASP A 37 27.91 19.04 -8.24
N SER A 38 28.74 18.75 -7.26
CA SER A 38 29.10 17.39 -6.82
C SER A 38 29.38 17.36 -5.32
N LEU A 39 29.34 16.17 -4.75
CA LEU A 39 29.72 15.97 -3.35
C LEU A 39 31.15 16.45 -3.09
N PRO A 40 31.41 17.19 -1.97
CA PRO A 40 32.76 17.50 -1.56
C PRO A 40 33.61 16.21 -1.39
N ASP A 41 34.81 16.22 -1.94
CA ASP A 41 35.77 15.13 -1.71
C ASP A 41 36.14 15.03 -0.22
N ASP A 42 36.29 16.18 0.42
CA ASP A 42 36.62 16.31 1.85
C ASP A 42 35.71 17.36 2.53
N PHE A 43 34.76 16.88 3.31
CA PHE A 43 33.86 17.73 4.09
C PHE A 43 34.58 18.58 5.16
N SER A 44 35.76 18.14 5.61
CA SER A 44 36.55 18.93 6.57
C SER A 44 37.14 20.20 5.96
N ALA A 45 37.27 20.24 4.63
CA ALA A 45 37.74 21.41 3.89
C ALA A 45 36.68 22.54 3.75
N LEU A 46 35.40 22.21 4.04
CA LEU A 46 34.31 23.21 3.99
C LEU A 46 34.33 24.22 5.14
N GLY A 47 35.21 24.02 6.12
CA GLY A 47 35.27 24.92 7.31
C GLY A 47 34.18 24.56 8.34
N GLU A 48 33.82 25.57 9.15
CA GLU A 48 32.78 25.36 10.18
C GLU A 48 31.38 25.25 9.55
N PRO A 49 30.56 24.30 9.98
CA PRO A 49 29.20 24.16 9.47
C PRO A 49 28.34 25.34 9.92
N THR A 50 27.38 25.75 9.06
CA THR A 50 26.42 26.82 9.37
C THR A 50 25.35 26.37 10.33
N VAL A 51 24.97 25.06 10.25
CA VAL A 51 23.99 24.45 11.14
C VAL A 51 24.52 23.13 11.67
N THR A 52 24.27 22.85 12.95
CA THR A 52 24.57 21.57 13.59
C THR A 52 23.43 21.16 14.52
N GLY A 53 23.19 19.89 14.66
CA GLY A 53 22.16 19.40 15.58
C GLY A 53 22.10 17.88 15.63
N THR A 54 21.00 17.39 16.18
CA THR A 54 20.68 15.95 16.26
C THR A 54 19.26 15.71 15.81
N GLY A 55 19.02 14.55 15.19
CA GLY A 55 17.73 14.09 14.73
C GLY A 55 17.55 12.60 15.02
N LYS A 56 16.45 12.02 14.57
CA LYS A 56 16.12 10.60 14.84
C LYS A 56 16.51 9.66 13.71
N CYS A 57 16.59 10.16 12.49
CA CYS A 57 16.84 9.37 11.27
C CYS A 57 17.69 10.14 10.27
N PHE A 58 18.14 9.46 9.22
CA PHE A 58 18.87 10.05 8.11
C PHE A 58 17.88 10.59 7.05
N GLN A 59 17.16 11.65 7.38
CA GLN A 59 16.20 12.32 6.49
C GLN A 59 16.31 13.82 6.61
N LEU A 60 16.08 14.54 5.52
CA LEU A 60 16.13 16.01 5.56
C LEU A 60 14.98 16.63 6.36
N GLY A 61 13.81 16.00 6.35
CA GLY A 61 12.60 16.53 6.99
C GLY A 61 12.65 16.68 8.51
N ASP A 62 13.58 16.00 9.17
CA ASP A 62 13.75 16.06 10.63
C ASP A 62 14.66 17.22 11.09
N TYR A 63 15.33 17.88 10.15
CA TYR A 63 16.33 18.89 10.43
C TYR A 63 15.78 20.28 10.09
N SER A 64 15.86 21.20 11.02
CA SER A 64 15.36 22.56 10.85
C SER A 64 16.05 23.24 9.67
N ASN A 65 15.35 23.26 8.59
CA ASN A 65 15.42 24.06 7.39
C ASN A 65 16.81 24.55 6.95
N PRO A 66 17.56 23.75 6.21
CA PRO A 66 18.60 24.28 5.35
C PRO A 66 17.95 25.21 4.30
N SER A 67 18.72 26.14 3.73
CA SER A 67 18.33 26.80 2.48
C SER A 67 17.91 25.71 1.50
N LYS A 68 16.85 25.93 0.74
CA LYS A 68 16.26 24.92 -0.13
C LYS A 68 17.21 24.35 -1.17
N ASP A 69 18.22 25.12 -1.56
CA ASP A 69 19.19 24.79 -2.59
C ASP A 69 20.60 25.20 -2.09
N HIS A 70 21.64 24.70 -2.75
CA HIS A 70 23.04 25.07 -2.54
C HIS A 70 23.56 24.81 -1.11
N PHE A 71 23.47 23.54 -0.68
CA PHE A 71 24.08 23.13 0.60
C PHE A 71 24.72 21.75 0.53
N ALA A 72 25.67 21.52 1.44
CA ALA A 72 26.21 20.20 1.72
C ALA A 72 25.82 19.77 3.14
N ALA A 73 25.62 18.48 3.37
CA ALA A 73 25.27 17.95 4.68
C ALA A 73 26.02 16.65 4.99
N GLU A 74 26.39 16.47 6.24
CA GLU A 74 26.97 15.24 6.77
C GLU A 74 26.18 14.78 7.99
N PHE A 75 25.70 13.56 7.95
CA PHE A 75 24.96 12.88 9.02
C PHE A 75 25.82 11.73 9.57
N THR A 76 25.84 11.57 10.87
CA THR A 76 26.60 10.49 11.52
C THR A 76 25.80 9.82 12.62
N SER A 77 25.94 8.51 12.73
CA SER A 77 25.34 7.72 13.81
C SER A 77 26.12 6.43 14.05
N THR A 78 25.72 5.64 15.03
CA THR A 78 26.31 4.34 15.33
C THR A 78 25.23 3.26 15.32
N LEU A 79 25.41 2.22 14.48
CA LEU A 79 24.57 1.04 14.46
C LEU A 79 25.13 -0.01 15.42
N SER A 80 24.33 -0.49 16.36
CA SER A 80 24.68 -1.62 17.21
C SER A 80 24.12 -2.92 16.64
N VAL A 81 25.01 -3.81 16.23
CA VAL A 81 24.68 -5.12 15.68
C VAL A 81 24.78 -6.17 16.78
N PRO A 82 23.68 -6.83 17.20
CA PRO A 82 23.70 -7.80 18.29
C PRO A 82 24.35 -9.13 17.92
N GLU A 83 24.28 -9.52 16.67
CA GLU A 83 24.92 -10.71 16.09
C GLU A 83 25.22 -10.46 14.61
N GLU A 84 26.16 -11.22 14.05
CA GLU A 84 26.49 -11.08 12.63
C GLU A 84 25.27 -11.35 11.75
N ASN A 85 24.99 -10.43 10.82
CA ASN A 85 23.88 -10.56 9.87
C ASN A 85 24.14 -9.78 8.58
N GLU A 86 23.46 -10.17 7.49
CA GLU A 86 23.40 -9.38 6.26
C GLU A 86 22.33 -8.30 6.38
N TYR A 87 22.75 -7.07 6.17
CA TYR A 87 21.89 -5.89 6.11
C TYR A 87 21.74 -5.41 4.68
N SER A 88 20.53 -5.03 4.31
CA SER A 88 20.24 -4.27 3.09
C SER A 88 20.02 -2.82 3.46
N PHE A 89 20.69 -1.92 2.75
CA PHE A 89 20.54 -0.48 2.87
C PHE A 89 19.97 0.06 1.58
N LEU A 90 18.88 0.81 1.67
CA LEU A 90 18.25 1.50 0.56
C LEU A 90 18.44 3.00 0.77
N LEU A 91 19.10 3.65 -0.17
CA LEU A 91 19.30 5.09 -0.18
C LEU A 91 18.49 5.73 -1.29
N TYR A 92 17.67 6.71 -0.95
CA TYR A 92 17.09 7.67 -1.88
C TYR A 92 17.85 8.97 -1.78
N SER A 93 18.16 9.59 -2.90
CA SER A 93 18.81 10.88 -2.95
C SER A 93 18.35 11.70 -4.15
N ASP A 94 18.16 12.97 -3.90
CA ASP A 94 17.97 14.06 -4.84
C ASP A 94 18.67 15.29 -4.24
N ASP A 95 19.90 15.66 -4.57
CA ASP A 95 20.82 15.21 -5.64
C ASP A 95 21.84 14.13 -5.21
N ASN A 96 23.12 14.55 -5.05
CA ASN A 96 24.27 13.67 -4.85
C ASN A 96 24.39 13.19 -3.41
N SER A 97 24.71 11.92 -3.22
CA SER A 97 24.90 11.36 -1.89
C SER A 97 25.94 10.25 -1.82
N ARG A 98 26.45 10.01 -0.61
CA ARG A 98 27.41 8.92 -0.34
C ARG A 98 27.15 8.35 1.05
N PHE A 99 26.85 7.05 1.11
CA PHE A 99 26.67 6.32 2.35
C PHE A 99 27.90 5.47 2.67
N ILE A 100 28.41 5.63 3.88
CA ILE A 100 29.68 5.08 4.33
C ILE A 100 29.43 4.28 5.62
N ILE A 101 29.97 3.08 5.70
CA ILE A 101 29.96 2.25 6.91
C ILE A 101 31.41 1.88 7.28
N ASP A 102 31.82 2.18 8.52
CA ASP A 102 33.18 1.89 9.04
C ASP A 102 34.27 2.45 8.11
N GLY A 103 34.04 3.62 7.53
CA GLY A 103 34.99 4.29 6.63
C GLY A 103 34.99 3.78 5.18
N GLU A 104 34.21 2.76 4.84
CA GLU A 104 34.07 2.24 3.48
C GLU A 104 32.78 2.77 2.84
N THR A 105 32.88 3.33 1.62
CA THR A 105 31.70 3.75 0.84
C THR A 105 30.94 2.53 0.37
N LEU A 106 29.69 2.39 0.83
CA LEU A 106 28.79 1.31 0.43
C LEU A 106 27.89 1.71 -0.74
N ILE A 107 27.41 2.94 -0.76
CA ILE A 107 26.55 3.50 -1.81
C ILE A 107 27.09 4.87 -2.18
N GLY A 108 27.12 5.21 -3.47
CA GLY A 108 27.37 6.54 -3.98
C GLY A 108 26.41 6.83 -5.12
N LEU A 109 25.69 7.93 -5.02
CA LEU A 109 24.75 8.42 -6.02
C LEU A 109 25.21 9.79 -6.53
N ASN A 110 25.17 9.96 -7.84
CA ASN A 110 25.60 11.18 -8.53
C ASN A 110 24.49 11.65 -9.51
N SER A 111 23.25 11.53 -9.10
CA SER A 111 22.10 11.91 -9.92
C SER A 111 20.94 12.29 -9.03
N SER A 112 20.01 13.05 -9.57
CA SER A 112 18.77 13.43 -8.90
C SER A 112 17.73 12.31 -8.96
N CYS A 113 16.90 12.21 -7.91
CA CYS A 113 15.76 11.30 -7.81
C CYS A 113 16.14 9.82 -8.01
N GLU A 114 17.24 9.35 -7.42
CA GLU A 114 17.71 7.98 -7.57
C GLU A 114 17.57 7.15 -6.28
N TYR A 115 17.21 5.87 -6.47
CA TYR A 115 17.22 4.87 -5.40
C TYR A 115 18.28 3.81 -5.69
N THR A 116 19.02 3.44 -4.69
CA THR A 116 19.99 2.34 -4.79
C THR A 116 19.98 1.48 -3.54
N ILE A 117 20.12 0.16 -3.75
CA ILE A 117 20.25 -0.82 -2.67
C ILE A 117 21.64 -1.41 -2.69
N ALA A 118 22.24 -1.50 -1.52
CA ALA A 118 23.44 -2.28 -1.31
C ALA A 118 23.31 -3.17 -0.07
N LYS A 119 24.00 -4.31 -0.11
CA LYS A 119 24.03 -5.27 0.99
C LYS A 119 25.42 -5.31 1.62
N LYS A 120 25.47 -5.48 2.94
CA LYS A 120 26.71 -5.66 3.68
C LYS A 120 26.49 -6.59 4.88
N THR A 121 27.32 -7.60 5.01
CA THR A 121 27.41 -8.38 6.26
C THR A 121 28.12 -7.56 7.30
N LEU A 122 27.46 -7.34 8.43
CA LEU A 122 28.01 -6.63 9.58
C LEU A 122 28.18 -7.61 10.73
N GLY A 123 29.37 -7.65 11.29
CA GLY A 123 29.67 -8.46 12.47
C GLY A 123 29.01 -7.90 13.73
N LYS A 124 28.97 -8.71 14.78
CA LYS A 124 28.51 -8.23 16.08
C LYS A 124 29.39 -7.09 16.60
N GLY A 125 28.76 -5.97 16.96
CA GLY A 125 29.48 -4.82 17.49
C GLY A 125 28.85 -3.50 17.16
N LYS A 126 29.64 -2.44 17.26
CA LYS A 126 29.26 -1.09 16.85
C LYS A 126 29.86 -0.77 15.49
N HIS A 127 29.06 -0.24 14.60
CA HIS A 127 29.46 0.17 13.25
C HIS A 127 29.18 1.66 13.10
N GLU A 128 30.15 2.41 12.61
CA GLU A 128 29.99 3.83 12.33
C GLU A 128 29.27 4.02 11.02
N LEU A 129 28.17 4.78 11.04
CA LEU A 129 27.39 5.15 9.86
C LEU A 129 27.61 6.64 9.55
N LYS A 130 27.85 6.94 8.28
CA LYS A 130 27.97 8.32 7.78
C LYS A 130 27.22 8.42 6.45
N LEU A 131 26.37 9.43 6.35
CA LEU A 131 25.69 9.79 5.12
C LEU A 131 26.10 11.22 4.75
N GLN A 132 26.61 11.41 3.55
CA GLN A 132 27.00 12.69 3.00
C GLN A 132 26.06 13.01 1.84
N TYR A 133 25.63 14.26 1.77
CA TYR A 133 24.64 14.74 0.82
C TYR A 133 25.03 16.13 0.29
N GLN A 134 24.62 16.39 -0.93
CA GLN A 134 24.74 17.71 -1.54
C GLN A 134 23.48 17.98 -2.35
N GLU A 135 22.91 19.14 -2.11
CA GLU A 135 21.79 19.72 -2.83
C GLU A 135 22.28 20.88 -3.69
N TYR A 136 21.92 20.85 -4.96
CA TYR A 136 22.31 21.91 -5.89
C TYR A 136 21.13 22.82 -6.22
N GLU A 137 20.12 22.33 -6.92
CA GLU A 137 18.96 23.10 -7.34
C GLU A 137 17.69 22.25 -7.45
N ASN A 138 16.52 22.85 -7.28
CA ASN A 138 15.17 22.33 -7.49
C ASN A 138 14.59 21.48 -6.34
N GLY A 139 14.47 20.17 -6.55
CA GLY A 139 13.92 19.26 -5.57
C GLY A 139 14.96 18.78 -4.57
N GLN A 140 14.58 18.49 -3.35
CA GLN A 140 15.48 17.92 -2.36
C GLN A 140 14.86 16.66 -1.75
N GLY A 141 15.69 15.64 -1.56
CA GLY A 141 15.27 14.41 -0.96
C GLY A 141 16.42 13.57 -0.47
N LEU A 142 16.33 13.06 0.74
CA LEU A 142 17.31 12.16 1.32
C LEU A 142 16.64 11.25 2.33
N ASP A 143 16.65 9.95 2.04
CA ASP A 143 16.13 8.93 2.93
C ASP A 143 17.05 7.72 2.95
N LEU A 144 17.42 7.24 4.12
CA LEU A 144 18.16 6.00 4.31
C LEU A 144 17.30 5.00 5.06
N TYR A 145 17.00 3.89 4.41
CA TYR A 145 16.28 2.76 4.97
C TYR A 145 17.18 1.57 5.14
N MET A 146 16.83 0.70 6.08
CA MET A 146 17.57 -0.54 6.28
C MET A 146 16.65 -1.68 6.70
N CYS A 147 17.07 -2.91 6.38
CA CYS A 147 16.44 -4.13 6.86
C CYS A 147 17.44 -5.29 6.90
N THR A 148 17.09 -6.32 7.64
CA THR A 148 17.72 -7.64 7.55
C THR A 148 16.88 -8.57 6.67
N ALA A 149 17.39 -9.73 6.32
CA ALA A 149 16.65 -10.71 5.54
C ALA A 149 15.33 -11.10 6.25
N GLY A 150 14.21 -11.01 5.52
CA GLY A 150 12.87 -11.29 6.04
C GLY A 150 12.23 -10.17 6.86
N GLU A 151 12.88 -9.02 6.99
CA GLU A 151 12.31 -7.80 7.57
C GLU A 151 11.88 -6.80 6.47
N LEU A 152 11.01 -5.88 6.84
CA LEU A 152 10.66 -4.76 5.97
C LEU A 152 11.68 -3.63 6.10
N PRO A 153 11.98 -2.93 5.01
CA PRO A 153 12.75 -1.69 5.07
C PRO A 153 12.08 -0.69 6.00
N ARG A 154 12.87 -0.01 6.78
CA ARG A 154 12.41 1.06 7.68
C ARG A 154 13.44 2.17 7.75
N ASP A 155 12.99 3.35 8.10
CA ASP A 155 13.89 4.47 8.36
C ASP A 155 14.88 4.10 9.44
N TYR A 156 16.14 4.41 9.21
CA TYR A 156 17.16 4.24 10.22
C TYR A 156 16.82 5.09 11.46
N GLY A 157 16.94 4.50 12.62
CA GLY A 157 16.64 5.17 13.90
C GLY A 157 15.18 5.06 14.35
N THR A 158 14.25 4.58 13.51
CA THR A 158 12.90 4.31 13.95
C THR A 158 12.80 2.94 14.62
N ALA A 159 12.12 2.88 15.77
CA ALA A 159 11.73 1.61 16.36
C ALA A 159 10.75 0.87 15.43
N ALA A 160 10.78 -0.47 15.46
CA ALA A 160 9.68 -1.22 14.84
C ALA A 160 8.36 -0.76 15.49
N PRO A 161 7.34 -0.38 14.70
CA PRO A 161 6.09 0.08 15.28
C PRO A 161 5.47 -1.02 16.16
N GLU A 162 4.99 -0.65 17.35
CA GLU A 162 4.12 -1.52 18.12
C GLU A 162 2.78 -1.57 17.42
N TYR A 163 2.46 -2.71 16.83
CA TYR A 163 1.18 -2.92 16.16
C TYR A 163 0.08 -3.10 17.20
N ARG A 164 -0.65 -2.06 17.46
CA ARG A 164 -1.88 -2.11 18.23
C ARG A 164 -2.97 -1.35 17.52
N ILE A 165 -4.20 -1.72 17.80
CA ILE A 165 -5.35 -0.95 17.35
C ILE A 165 -5.27 0.47 17.96
N PRO A 166 -5.20 1.56 17.17
CA PRO A 166 -5.27 2.90 17.72
C PRO A 166 -6.58 3.08 18.49
N ASP A 167 -6.50 3.56 19.72
CA ASP A 167 -7.67 3.71 20.61
C ASP A 167 -8.80 4.55 19.97
N PHE A 168 -8.47 5.45 19.04
CA PHE A 168 -9.45 6.29 18.34
C PHE A 168 -10.28 5.53 17.28
N VAL A 169 -9.80 4.40 16.77
CA VAL A 169 -10.50 3.65 15.72
C VAL A 169 -11.67 2.84 16.30
N VAL A 170 -11.53 2.33 17.53
CA VAL A 170 -12.58 1.53 18.16
C VAL A 170 -13.93 2.25 18.20
N PRO A 171 -14.01 3.52 18.63
CA PRO A 171 -15.26 4.29 18.56
C PRO A 171 -15.77 4.46 17.13
N GLN A 172 -14.89 4.65 16.17
CA GLN A 172 -15.27 4.85 14.76
C GLN A 172 -15.85 3.57 14.13
N VAL A 173 -15.26 2.41 14.42
CA VAL A 173 -15.81 1.11 14.01
C VAL A 173 -17.21 0.92 14.57
N THR A 174 -17.39 1.23 15.86
CA THR A 174 -18.68 1.10 16.55
C THR A 174 -19.74 2.03 15.98
N GLU A 175 -19.37 3.28 15.70
CA GLU A 175 -20.30 4.27 15.15
C GLU A 175 -20.65 3.95 13.67
N ALA A 176 -19.71 3.53 12.87
CA ALA A 176 -19.98 3.07 11.51
C ALA A 176 -20.90 1.84 11.51
N TYR A 177 -20.66 0.88 12.41
CA TYR A 177 -21.53 -0.29 12.58
C TYR A 177 -22.95 0.09 13.01
N LYS A 178 -23.10 1.10 13.87
CA LYS A 178 -24.42 1.60 14.27
C LYS A 178 -25.17 2.19 13.07
N ARG A 179 -24.51 3.05 12.27
CA ARG A 179 -25.10 3.59 11.02
C ARG A 179 -25.52 2.48 10.07
N TYR A 180 -24.67 1.47 9.88
CA TYR A 180 -25.00 0.29 9.08
C TYR A 180 -26.25 -0.42 9.61
N ARG A 181 -26.33 -0.67 10.91
CA ARG A 181 -27.49 -1.35 11.52
C ARG A 181 -28.79 -0.57 11.35
N GLU A 182 -28.73 0.75 11.47
CA GLU A 182 -29.87 1.65 11.24
C GLU A 182 -30.31 1.59 9.77
N TRP A 183 -29.37 1.70 8.82
CA TRP A 183 -29.66 1.60 7.39
C TRP A 183 -30.15 0.21 6.98
N LYS A 184 -29.47 -0.84 7.46
CA LYS A 184 -29.83 -2.22 7.14
C LYS A 184 -31.28 -2.54 7.53
N GLY A 185 -31.69 -2.21 8.74
CA GLY A 185 -32.96 -2.64 9.32
C GLY A 185 -33.09 -4.17 9.34
N ASP A 186 -34.19 -4.69 8.81
CA ASP A 186 -34.47 -6.13 8.69
C ASP A 186 -34.09 -6.69 7.30
N ASP A 187 -33.50 -5.88 6.41
CA ASP A 187 -33.16 -6.31 5.07
C ASP A 187 -31.98 -7.29 5.07
N GLU A 188 -31.98 -8.22 4.11
CA GLU A 188 -30.80 -9.01 3.81
C GLU A 188 -29.77 -8.15 3.10
N THR A 189 -28.51 -8.27 3.50
CA THR A 189 -27.41 -7.47 2.94
C THR A 189 -26.22 -8.37 2.58
N ILE A 190 -25.45 -7.92 1.59
CA ILE A 190 -24.07 -8.35 1.39
C ILE A 190 -23.21 -7.26 1.98
N ILE A 191 -22.21 -7.66 2.78
CA ILE A 191 -21.36 -6.71 3.48
C ILE A 191 -19.88 -7.12 3.40
N PHE A 192 -19.04 -6.18 3.02
CA PHE A 192 -17.60 -6.40 2.93
C PHE A 192 -16.81 -5.10 3.09
N PRO A 193 -15.68 -5.14 3.82
CA PRO A 193 -14.74 -4.02 3.84
C PRO A 193 -13.90 -4.02 2.58
N ILE A 194 -13.54 -2.83 2.14
CA ILE A 194 -12.58 -2.60 1.06
C ILE A 194 -11.41 -1.80 1.57
N PHE A 195 -10.25 -2.14 1.08
CA PHE A 195 -9.03 -1.36 1.29
C PHE A 195 -8.14 -1.46 0.05
N THR A 196 -7.27 -0.49 -0.11
CA THR A 196 -6.40 -0.34 -1.27
C THR A 196 -5.21 0.54 -0.93
N ASP A 197 -4.20 0.53 -1.78
CA ASP A 197 -3.12 1.52 -1.76
C ASP A 197 -2.43 1.62 -0.38
N ILE A 198 -2.09 0.48 0.20
CA ILE A 198 -1.42 0.41 1.50
C ILE A 198 0.01 0.91 1.37
N HIS A 199 0.65 0.63 0.21
CA HIS A 199 2.04 0.94 -0.06
C HIS A 199 2.92 0.57 1.14
N ALA A 200 2.89 -0.71 1.50
CA ALA A 200 3.57 -1.26 2.67
C ALA A 200 5.08 -1.20 2.51
N HIS A 201 5.64 -0.05 2.77
CA HIS A 201 7.08 0.15 2.76
C HIS A 201 7.59 0.48 4.17
N THR A 202 8.40 1.50 4.32
CA THR A 202 9.11 1.87 5.53
C THR A 202 8.27 1.94 6.79
N ASN A 203 7.01 2.34 6.64
CA ASN A 203 6.13 2.59 7.78
C ASN A 203 5.25 1.39 8.17
N CYS A 204 5.37 0.25 7.48
CA CYS A 204 4.78 -1.04 7.89
C CYS A 204 3.29 -0.97 8.24
N ARG A 205 2.48 -0.28 7.43
CA ARG A 205 1.04 -0.09 7.71
C ARG A 205 0.16 -1.30 7.42
N PHE A 206 0.74 -2.42 7.02
CA PHE A 206 -0.01 -3.65 6.76
C PHE A 206 -0.76 -4.17 8.00
N HIS A 207 -0.40 -3.76 9.23
CA HIS A 207 -1.18 -4.06 10.43
C HIS A 207 -2.61 -3.53 10.37
N HIS A 208 -2.88 -2.51 9.55
CA HIS A 208 -4.24 -2.06 9.29
C HIS A 208 -5.12 -3.15 8.67
N ILE A 209 -4.54 -4.11 7.95
CA ILE A 209 -5.27 -5.29 7.43
C ILE A 209 -5.71 -6.19 8.58
N GLY A 210 -4.81 -6.50 9.50
CA GLY A 210 -5.11 -7.27 10.71
C GLY A 210 -6.24 -6.65 11.53
N TYR A 211 -6.30 -5.34 11.57
CA TYR A 211 -7.37 -4.54 12.13
C TYR A 211 -8.73 -4.81 11.55
N LEU A 212 -8.83 -4.71 10.21
CA LEU A 212 -10.08 -5.02 9.55
C LEU A 212 -10.50 -6.46 9.79
N ALA A 213 -9.53 -7.38 9.86
CA ALA A 213 -9.79 -8.76 10.23
C ALA A 213 -10.44 -8.89 11.62
N GLU A 214 -9.96 -8.14 12.61
CA GLU A 214 -10.53 -8.13 13.96
C GLU A 214 -11.93 -7.51 14.01
N THR A 215 -12.24 -6.54 13.14
CA THR A 215 -13.59 -5.97 13.07
C THR A 215 -14.62 -6.94 12.53
N SER A 216 -14.21 -8.04 11.92
CA SER A 216 -15.11 -9.06 11.37
C SER A 216 -16.01 -9.71 12.42
N ASP A 217 -15.56 -9.81 13.67
CA ASP A 217 -16.37 -10.33 14.78
C ASP A 217 -17.58 -9.43 15.09
N ILE A 218 -17.50 -8.16 14.76
CA ILE A 218 -18.59 -7.19 14.94
C ILE A 218 -19.49 -7.16 13.71
N TRP A 219 -18.86 -7.06 12.51
CA TRP A 219 -19.57 -6.82 11.26
C TRP A 219 -20.09 -8.07 10.58
N ASN A 220 -19.45 -9.22 10.81
CA ASN A 220 -19.77 -10.50 10.16
C ASN A 220 -19.74 -10.39 8.62
N TYR A 221 -18.58 -9.99 8.09
CA TYR A 221 -18.39 -9.79 6.65
C TYR A 221 -18.60 -11.04 5.83
N ASP A 222 -19.21 -10.92 4.65
CA ASP A 222 -19.32 -12.01 3.69
C ASP A 222 -17.95 -12.37 3.08
N PHE A 223 -17.09 -11.35 2.88
CA PHE A 223 -15.69 -11.46 2.46
C PHE A 223 -14.97 -10.15 2.76
N MET A 224 -13.65 -10.10 2.58
CA MET A 224 -12.86 -8.86 2.56
C MET A 224 -12.27 -8.65 1.17
N LEU A 225 -12.12 -7.40 0.72
CA LEU A 225 -11.65 -7.05 -0.60
C LEU A 225 -10.46 -6.10 -0.55
N CYS A 226 -9.36 -6.49 -1.22
CA CYS A 226 -8.24 -5.62 -1.51
C CYS A 226 -8.20 -5.26 -3.00
N LEU A 227 -8.11 -3.99 -3.29
CA LEU A 227 -8.08 -3.47 -4.66
C LEU A 227 -6.66 -3.18 -5.17
N GLY A 228 -5.63 -3.71 -4.52
CA GLY A 228 -4.25 -3.60 -5.00
C GLY A 228 -3.41 -2.54 -4.29
N ASP A 229 -2.22 -2.33 -4.83
CA ASP A 229 -1.18 -1.45 -4.32
C ASP A 229 -0.86 -1.69 -2.84
N VAL A 230 -0.70 -2.98 -2.52
CA VAL A 230 -0.11 -3.39 -1.24
C VAL A 230 1.41 -3.34 -1.30
N GLY A 231 1.95 -3.38 -2.51
CA GLY A 231 3.37 -3.36 -2.82
C GLY A 231 4.05 -2.03 -2.52
N VAL A 232 5.33 -2.03 -2.75
CA VAL A 232 6.23 -0.95 -2.36
C VAL A 232 6.26 0.13 -3.41
N ASN A 233 5.97 1.35 -3.03
CA ASN A 233 6.30 2.52 -3.82
C ASN A 233 7.59 3.17 -3.28
N LEU A 234 8.72 2.51 -3.45
CA LEU A 234 10.04 3.10 -3.20
C LEU A 234 10.67 3.56 -4.53
N GLY A 235 9.91 4.34 -5.30
CA GLY A 235 10.34 4.85 -6.59
C GLY A 235 10.35 3.83 -7.72
N PRO A 236 10.52 4.27 -8.95
CA PRO A 236 10.42 3.39 -10.11
C PRO A 236 11.56 2.38 -10.14
N ALA A 237 11.22 1.12 -10.25
CA ALA A 237 12.03 0.03 -10.79
C ALA A 237 13.24 -0.48 -9.96
N HIS A 238 13.50 -0.06 -8.72
CA HIS A 238 14.78 -0.38 -8.08
C HIS A 238 14.70 -1.12 -6.74
N ILE A 239 13.53 -1.58 -6.35
CA ILE A 239 13.39 -2.37 -5.12
C ILE A 239 13.93 -3.77 -5.36
N SER A 240 14.70 -4.28 -4.40
CA SER A 240 15.18 -5.64 -4.50
C SER A 240 14.00 -6.62 -4.48
N LYS A 241 14.08 -7.63 -5.31
CA LYS A 241 13.11 -8.74 -5.36
C LYS A 241 12.85 -9.33 -3.98
N ASP A 242 13.88 -9.41 -3.14
CA ASP A 242 13.80 -9.98 -1.79
C ASP A 242 12.94 -9.11 -0.87
N ILE A 243 13.09 -7.78 -0.94
CA ILE A 243 12.29 -6.83 -0.16
C ILE A 243 10.82 -6.92 -0.58
N THR A 244 10.54 -6.88 -1.86
CA THR A 244 9.17 -7.01 -2.38
C THR A 244 8.53 -8.34 -1.96
N ASN A 245 9.23 -9.46 -2.11
CA ASN A 245 8.72 -10.75 -1.67
C ASN A 245 8.46 -10.79 -0.16
N THR A 246 9.32 -10.15 0.64
CA THR A 246 9.12 -10.03 2.09
C THR A 246 7.85 -9.25 2.42
N ILE A 247 7.62 -8.12 1.77
CA ILE A 247 6.42 -7.29 1.93
C ILE A 247 5.16 -8.07 1.58
N LEU A 248 5.13 -8.67 0.40
CA LEU A 248 3.98 -9.44 -0.07
C LEU A 248 3.67 -10.63 0.84
N THR A 249 4.71 -11.29 1.35
CA THR A 249 4.54 -12.38 2.31
C THR A 249 3.93 -11.89 3.61
N LYS A 250 4.40 -10.77 4.15
CA LYS A 250 3.85 -10.19 5.39
C LYS A 250 2.41 -9.70 5.21
N VAL A 251 2.10 -9.09 4.07
CA VAL A 251 0.71 -8.73 3.72
C VAL A 251 -0.16 -9.98 3.68
N SER A 252 0.28 -11.03 2.98
CA SER A 252 -0.44 -12.31 2.94
C SER A 252 -0.64 -12.91 4.34
N ASP A 253 0.35 -12.80 5.23
CA ASP A 253 0.23 -13.31 6.59
C ASP A 253 -0.76 -12.50 7.45
N GLU A 254 -0.82 -11.18 7.27
CA GLU A 254 -1.87 -10.35 7.88
C GLU A 254 -3.26 -10.71 7.36
N MET A 255 -3.39 -10.93 6.06
CA MET A 255 -4.64 -11.38 5.45
C MET A 255 -5.14 -12.73 5.99
N LYS A 256 -4.21 -13.65 6.28
CA LYS A 256 -4.55 -14.97 6.84
C LYS A 256 -5.10 -14.91 8.27
N LYS A 257 -4.92 -13.80 8.98
CA LYS A 257 -5.55 -13.59 10.29
C LYS A 257 -7.07 -13.51 10.17
N TYR A 258 -7.59 -13.10 9.03
CA TYR A 258 -9.01 -13.16 8.74
C TYR A 258 -9.44 -14.60 8.49
N SER A 259 -10.40 -15.09 9.28
CA SER A 259 -10.93 -16.45 9.16
C SER A 259 -11.80 -16.67 7.93
N GLY A 260 -12.41 -15.61 7.40
CA GLY A 260 -13.27 -15.62 6.22
C GLY A 260 -12.51 -15.56 4.89
N LEU A 261 -13.26 -15.35 3.81
CA LEU A 261 -12.72 -15.23 2.46
C LEU A 261 -12.08 -13.86 2.25
N PHE A 262 -10.90 -13.87 1.66
CA PHE A 262 -10.17 -12.69 1.23
C PHE A 262 -10.06 -12.68 -0.30
N LEU A 263 -10.51 -11.59 -0.93
CA LEU A 263 -10.41 -11.36 -2.36
C LEU A 263 -9.37 -10.27 -2.64
N PHE A 264 -8.58 -10.45 -3.68
CA PHE A 264 -7.47 -9.56 -4.01
C PHE A 264 -7.28 -9.41 -5.51
N ILE A 265 -7.07 -8.19 -5.96
CA ILE A 265 -6.63 -7.84 -7.31
C ILE A 265 -5.36 -6.98 -7.24
N PRO A 266 -4.35 -7.19 -8.09
CA PRO A 266 -3.14 -6.39 -8.04
C PRO A 266 -3.35 -4.96 -8.53
N GLY A 267 -2.57 -4.04 -7.94
CA GLY A 267 -2.38 -2.68 -8.43
C GLY A 267 -1.09 -2.52 -9.22
N ASN A 268 -0.81 -1.32 -9.72
CA ASN A 268 0.38 -1.05 -10.53
C ASN A 268 1.68 -1.13 -9.71
N HIS A 269 1.66 -0.84 -8.41
CA HIS A 269 2.82 -0.99 -7.53
C HIS A 269 3.06 -2.44 -7.09
N ASP A 270 2.14 -3.35 -7.33
CA ASP A 270 2.33 -4.77 -7.13
C ASP A 270 3.05 -5.42 -8.32
N TRP A 271 3.02 -4.77 -9.49
CA TRP A 271 3.59 -5.24 -10.77
C TRP A 271 4.80 -4.44 -11.23
N ASP A 272 5.30 -3.52 -10.44
CA ASP A 272 6.38 -2.64 -10.90
C ASP A 272 7.32 -3.34 -11.87
N GLY A 273 7.28 -2.91 -13.14
CA GLY A 273 7.88 -3.58 -14.29
C GLY A 273 9.41 -3.59 -14.32
N GLY A 274 10.04 -3.41 -13.17
CA GLY A 274 11.43 -3.74 -12.97
C GLY A 274 11.61 -5.26 -13.00
N GLU A 275 12.69 -5.75 -13.58
CA GLU A 275 13.06 -7.15 -13.50
C GLU A 275 13.00 -7.62 -12.05
N GLY A 276 11.88 -8.20 -11.65
CA GLY A 276 11.86 -9.02 -10.47
C GLY A 276 10.95 -8.66 -9.30
N THR A 277 9.97 -7.78 -9.44
CA THR A 277 9.01 -7.51 -8.37
C THR A 277 7.95 -8.60 -8.22
N ILE A 278 6.77 -8.51 -8.73
CA ILE A 278 5.90 -9.70 -8.84
C ILE A 278 6.20 -10.36 -10.17
N THR A 279 6.84 -11.50 -10.15
CA THR A 279 7.44 -12.09 -11.33
C THR A 279 6.49 -12.89 -12.20
N SER A 280 5.29 -13.20 -11.70
CA SER A 280 4.27 -13.90 -12.51
C SER A 280 2.90 -13.82 -11.85
N GLU A 281 1.86 -13.89 -12.69
CA GLU A 281 0.49 -14.11 -12.26
C GLU A 281 0.35 -15.34 -11.37
N GLU A 282 1.14 -16.40 -11.62
CA GLU A 282 1.20 -17.62 -10.80
C GLU A 282 1.61 -17.31 -9.35
N ARG A 283 2.63 -16.47 -9.15
CA ARG A 283 3.07 -16.10 -7.81
C ARG A 283 2.00 -15.31 -7.06
N PHE A 284 1.32 -14.41 -7.74
CA PHE A 284 0.20 -13.68 -7.18
C PHE A 284 -0.95 -14.62 -6.79
N GLN A 285 -1.29 -15.56 -7.67
CA GLN A 285 -2.29 -16.58 -7.36
C GLN A 285 -1.91 -17.42 -6.12
N GLU A 286 -0.64 -17.79 -5.99
CA GLU A 286 -0.15 -18.56 -4.85
C GLU A 286 -0.28 -17.81 -3.52
N LEU A 287 0.07 -16.55 -3.50
CA LEU A 287 0.08 -15.75 -2.28
C LEU A 287 -1.33 -15.33 -1.83
N PHE A 288 -2.19 -14.98 -2.78
CA PHE A 288 -3.44 -14.28 -2.47
C PHE A 288 -4.70 -15.03 -2.89
N GLN A 289 -4.71 -15.67 -4.06
CA GLN A 289 -5.93 -16.28 -4.58
C GLN A 289 -6.13 -17.73 -4.12
N LYS A 290 -5.10 -18.57 -4.14
CA LYS A 290 -5.21 -19.98 -3.69
C LYS A 290 -5.64 -20.13 -2.23
N PRO A 291 -5.15 -19.31 -1.26
CA PRO A 291 -5.67 -19.36 0.10
C PRO A 291 -7.18 -19.04 0.20
N GLY A 292 -7.68 -18.17 -0.69
CA GLY A 292 -9.11 -17.88 -0.79
C GLY A 292 -9.91 -19.06 -1.33
N LEU A 293 -9.38 -19.81 -2.28
CA LEU A 293 -10.05 -20.95 -2.88
C LEU A 293 -10.35 -22.06 -1.86
N GLU A 294 -9.44 -22.30 -0.92
CA GLU A 294 -9.65 -23.26 0.17
C GLU A 294 -10.84 -22.90 1.07
N LYS A 295 -11.12 -21.61 1.22
CA LYS A 295 -12.22 -21.09 2.06
C LYS A 295 -13.55 -20.98 1.31
N ALA A 296 -13.50 -20.56 0.05
CA ALA A 296 -14.69 -20.30 -0.76
C ALA A 296 -15.23 -21.53 -1.51
N GLY A 297 -14.37 -22.53 -1.74
CA GLY A 297 -14.74 -23.72 -2.51
C GLY A 297 -15.13 -23.36 -3.95
N ASP A 298 -16.23 -23.90 -4.42
CA ASP A 298 -16.77 -23.73 -5.77
C ASP A 298 -17.42 -22.35 -6.03
N LYS A 299 -17.48 -21.48 -5.03
CA LYS A 299 -17.97 -20.11 -5.19
C LYS A 299 -16.90 -19.14 -5.73
N LEU A 300 -15.62 -19.45 -5.58
CA LEU A 300 -14.50 -18.66 -6.12
C LEU A 300 -14.00 -19.31 -7.42
N HIS A 301 -14.08 -18.56 -8.49
CA HIS A 301 -13.76 -19.01 -9.83
C HIS A 301 -12.50 -18.31 -10.35
N LEU A 302 -11.36 -18.99 -10.22
CA LEU A 302 -10.08 -18.48 -10.73
C LEU A 302 -9.95 -18.77 -12.22
N THR A 303 -9.46 -17.80 -12.97
CA THR A 303 -9.08 -17.97 -14.37
C THR A 303 -7.67 -18.57 -14.45
N PRO A 304 -7.46 -19.75 -15.05
CA PRO A 304 -6.16 -20.38 -15.10
C PRO A 304 -5.08 -19.47 -15.74
N GLY A 305 -3.96 -19.28 -15.02
CA GLY A 305 -2.85 -18.45 -15.47
C GLY A 305 -3.14 -16.95 -15.53
N LYS A 306 -4.23 -16.49 -14.93
CA LYS A 306 -4.64 -15.08 -14.92
C LYS A 306 -4.96 -14.64 -13.49
N VAL A 307 -4.84 -13.33 -13.22
CA VAL A 307 -5.19 -12.78 -11.91
C VAL A 307 -6.64 -12.31 -11.86
N TYR A 308 -7.29 -12.07 -12.99
CA TYR A 308 -8.72 -11.75 -12.98
C TYR A 308 -9.57 -12.99 -12.69
N HIS A 309 -10.61 -12.81 -11.90
CA HIS A 309 -11.45 -13.87 -11.38
C HIS A 309 -12.80 -13.32 -10.91
N TYR A 310 -13.69 -14.19 -10.43
CA TYR A 310 -14.94 -13.77 -9.82
C TYR A 310 -15.33 -14.65 -8.64
N TYR A 311 -16.20 -14.11 -7.81
CA TYR A 311 -16.77 -14.80 -6.66
C TYR A 311 -18.27 -14.64 -6.62
N ASP A 312 -18.98 -15.74 -6.32
CA ASP A 312 -20.42 -15.80 -6.25
C ASP A 312 -20.92 -16.03 -4.82
N ILE A 313 -22.03 -15.35 -4.49
CA ILE A 313 -22.89 -15.67 -3.35
C ILE A 313 -24.27 -16.01 -3.91
N PRO A 314 -24.48 -17.25 -4.42
CA PRO A 314 -25.70 -17.63 -5.13
C PRO A 314 -26.96 -17.47 -4.30
N GLU A 315 -26.90 -17.75 -3.00
CA GLU A 315 -28.00 -17.60 -2.05
C GLU A 315 -28.47 -16.14 -1.88
N LYS A 316 -27.58 -15.17 -2.15
CA LYS A 316 -27.87 -13.73 -2.15
C LYS A 316 -27.96 -13.13 -3.56
N LYS A 317 -27.90 -13.97 -4.59
CA LYS A 317 -27.93 -13.57 -6.01
C LYS A 317 -26.92 -12.45 -6.30
N PHE A 318 -25.68 -12.65 -5.89
CA PHE A 318 -24.63 -11.66 -6.01
C PHE A 318 -23.38 -12.25 -6.64
N ARG A 319 -22.76 -11.47 -7.51
CA ARG A 319 -21.45 -11.74 -8.13
C ARG A 319 -20.56 -10.54 -8.00
N ILE A 320 -19.32 -10.76 -7.60
CA ILE A 320 -18.26 -9.75 -7.71
C ILE A 320 -17.22 -10.22 -8.72
N ILE A 321 -16.89 -9.35 -9.67
CA ILE A 321 -15.94 -9.61 -10.76
C ILE A 321 -14.71 -8.75 -10.53
N LEU A 322 -13.55 -9.37 -10.44
CA LEU A 322 -12.27 -8.73 -10.18
C LEU A 322 -11.44 -8.71 -11.47
N LEU A 323 -11.21 -7.52 -12.02
CA LEU A 323 -10.50 -7.30 -13.27
C LEU A 323 -9.07 -6.82 -13.00
N ASN A 324 -8.13 -7.28 -13.82
CA ASN A 324 -6.77 -6.76 -13.83
C ASN A 324 -6.70 -5.51 -14.73
N SER A 325 -6.56 -4.34 -14.15
CA SER A 325 -6.37 -3.08 -14.87
C SER A 325 -4.90 -2.70 -15.05
N CYS A 326 -4.00 -3.48 -14.45
CA CYS A 326 -2.58 -3.27 -14.48
C CYS A 326 -1.96 -4.40 -15.30
N GLY A 327 -1.99 -4.32 -16.61
CA GLY A 327 -1.44 -5.35 -17.49
C GLY A 327 0.04 -5.66 -17.19
N THR A 328 0.55 -6.78 -17.70
CA THR A 328 1.98 -7.11 -17.63
C THR A 328 2.76 -6.08 -18.44
N CYS A 329 3.22 -5.02 -17.78
CA CYS A 329 3.99 -4.00 -18.44
C CYS A 329 5.46 -4.39 -18.48
N THR A 330 5.96 -4.66 -19.66
CA THR A 330 7.39 -4.86 -19.93
C THR A 330 8.13 -3.56 -20.22
N GLN A 331 7.45 -2.41 -20.12
CA GLN A 331 7.98 -1.09 -20.46
C GLN A 331 7.84 -0.12 -19.29
N LYS A 332 8.75 0.85 -19.24
CA LYS A 332 8.85 1.91 -18.21
C LYS A 332 7.58 2.78 -18.00
N ASP A 333 6.59 2.63 -18.86
CA ASP A 333 5.33 3.37 -18.74
C ASP A 333 4.29 2.47 -18.08
N MET A 334 3.78 2.88 -16.94
CA MET A 334 2.70 2.20 -16.21
C MET A 334 1.53 1.94 -17.17
N CYS A 335 1.26 0.68 -17.46
CA CYS A 335 0.26 0.29 -18.45
C CYS A 335 -1.07 0.00 -17.77
N TYR A 336 -1.92 0.98 -17.72
CA TYR A 336 -3.31 0.82 -17.30
C TYR A 336 -4.16 0.36 -18.49
N VAL A 337 -4.24 -0.96 -18.69
CA VAL A 337 -4.89 -1.53 -19.89
C VAL A 337 -5.69 -2.77 -19.52
N PHE A 338 -6.92 -2.81 -20.01
CA PHE A 338 -7.73 -4.03 -20.08
C PHE A 338 -7.47 -4.68 -21.45
N ASP A 339 -6.79 -5.82 -21.46
CA ASP A 339 -6.50 -6.54 -22.69
C ASP A 339 -7.74 -7.15 -23.35
N ASP A 340 -7.61 -7.57 -24.62
CA ASP A 340 -8.74 -8.07 -25.40
C ASP A 340 -9.29 -9.38 -24.82
N GLU A 341 -8.41 -10.28 -24.37
CA GLU A 341 -8.79 -11.56 -23.80
C GLU A 341 -9.63 -11.38 -22.55
N GLN A 342 -9.19 -10.50 -21.64
CA GLN A 342 -9.95 -10.20 -20.42
C GLN A 342 -11.28 -9.52 -20.72
N MET A 343 -11.32 -8.61 -21.68
CA MET A 343 -12.56 -7.93 -22.04
C MET A 343 -13.58 -8.86 -22.69
N GLU A 344 -13.15 -9.83 -23.50
CA GLU A 344 -14.03 -10.87 -24.05
C GLU A 344 -14.54 -11.81 -22.95
N TRP A 345 -13.64 -12.26 -22.06
CA TRP A 345 -13.99 -13.07 -20.90
C TRP A 345 -15.01 -12.32 -20.01
N PHE A 346 -14.76 -11.04 -19.71
CA PHE A 346 -15.65 -10.24 -18.87
C PHE A 346 -17.07 -10.13 -19.46
N LYS A 347 -17.18 -9.82 -20.75
CA LYS A 347 -18.48 -9.73 -21.44
C LYS A 347 -19.21 -11.07 -21.41
N ALA A 348 -18.54 -12.15 -21.79
CA ALA A 348 -19.12 -13.48 -21.77
C ALA A 348 -19.60 -13.88 -20.36
N LEU A 349 -18.80 -13.61 -19.35
CA LEU A 349 -19.15 -13.91 -17.95
C LEU A 349 -20.39 -13.13 -17.49
N VAL A 350 -20.50 -11.85 -17.84
CA VAL A 350 -21.71 -11.06 -17.50
C VAL A 350 -22.93 -11.56 -18.25
N ASP A 351 -22.80 -11.89 -19.55
CA ASP A 351 -23.90 -12.41 -20.36
C ASP A 351 -24.41 -13.78 -19.87
N GLU A 352 -23.53 -14.61 -19.31
CA GLU A 352 -23.85 -15.90 -18.70
C GLU A 352 -24.43 -15.78 -17.27
N THR A 353 -24.30 -14.61 -16.65
CA THR A 353 -24.79 -14.38 -15.28
C THR A 353 -26.32 -14.31 -15.26
N PRO A 354 -26.99 -15.03 -14.33
CA PRO A 354 -28.44 -14.98 -14.22
C PRO A 354 -28.95 -13.54 -14.06
N GLN A 355 -30.04 -13.20 -14.72
CA GLN A 355 -30.58 -11.83 -14.80
C GLN A 355 -31.00 -11.25 -13.45
N ASP A 356 -31.22 -12.08 -12.45
CA ASP A 356 -31.60 -11.67 -11.11
C ASP A 356 -30.39 -11.52 -10.15
N PHE A 357 -29.17 -11.68 -10.67
CA PHE A 357 -27.94 -11.40 -9.92
C PHE A 357 -27.61 -9.93 -9.95
N SER A 358 -27.19 -9.40 -8.83
CA SER A 358 -26.50 -8.10 -8.73
C SER A 358 -25.01 -8.30 -8.94
N ILE A 359 -24.44 -7.53 -9.86
CA ILE A 359 -23.04 -7.68 -10.28
C ILE A 359 -22.23 -6.46 -9.83
N PHE A 360 -21.22 -6.66 -9.01
CA PHE A 360 -20.24 -5.64 -8.71
C PHE A 360 -18.96 -5.90 -9.49
N VAL A 361 -18.47 -4.89 -10.22
CA VAL A 361 -17.21 -4.97 -10.97
C VAL A 361 -16.14 -4.21 -10.22
N THR A 362 -14.94 -4.77 -10.11
CA THR A 362 -13.83 -4.14 -9.40
C THR A 362 -12.55 -4.22 -10.22
N CYS A 363 -11.72 -3.21 -10.11
CA CYS A 363 -10.34 -3.20 -10.60
C CYS A 363 -9.54 -2.19 -9.79
N HIS A 364 -8.22 -2.18 -9.96
CA HIS A 364 -7.39 -1.21 -9.25
C HIS A 364 -7.51 0.19 -9.87
N TYR A 365 -7.14 0.33 -11.13
CA TYR A 365 -7.08 1.62 -11.83
C TYR A 365 -8.44 2.09 -12.34
N GLN A 366 -8.78 3.35 -12.06
CA GLN A 366 -10.04 3.97 -12.45
C GLN A 366 -10.02 4.45 -13.90
N PRO A 367 -10.89 3.90 -14.79
CA PRO A 367 -10.99 4.36 -16.17
C PRO A 367 -11.71 5.70 -16.34
N HIS A 368 -12.55 6.11 -15.38
CA HIS A 368 -13.32 7.36 -15.47
C HIS A 368 -12.40 8.60 -15.40
N PRO A 369 -12.61 9.63 -16.27
CA PRO A 369 -11.72 10.80 -16.35
C PRO A 369 -11.52 11.54 -15.03
N ASN A 370 -12.59 11.69 -14.24
CA ASN A 370 -12.52 12.43 -12.97
C ASN A 370 -11.78 11.68 -11.86
N GLY A 371 -11.55 10.37 -12.04
CA GLY A 371 -10.88 9.51 -11.08
C GLY A 371 -9.40 9.29 -11.36
N ARG A 372 -8.76 10.08 -12.21
CA ARG A 372 -7.36 9.84 -12.62
C ARG A 372 -6.41 10.84 -11.99
N TRP A 373 -5.31 10.33 -11.45
CA TRP A 373 -4.19 11.16 -11.01
C TRP A 373 -3.52 11.93 -12.17
N HIS A 374 -3.45 11.32 -13.35
CA HIS A 374 -2.72 11.86 -14.48
C HIS A 374 -3.66 12.48 -15.51
N ASN A 375 -3.53 13.78 -15.71
CA ASN A 375 -4.35 14.54 -16.67
C ASN A 375 -4.11 14.16 -18.14
N THR A 376 -3.03 13.44 -18.46
CA THR A 376 -2.67 13.05 -19.83
C THR A 376 -2.15 11.62 -19.91
N PRO A 377 -3.00 10.60 -19.72
CA PRO A 377 -2.58 9.23 -19.94
C PRO A 377 -2.21 8.99 -21.41
N ALA A 378 -1.37 7.98 -21.66
CA ALA A 378 -0.97 7.60 -23.02
C ALA A 378 -2.20 7.31 -23.91
N PRO A 379 -2.15 7.55 -25.22
CA PRO A 379 -3.30 7.37 -26.11
C PRO A 379 -3.90 5.96 -26.10
N TYR A 380 -3.12 4.93 -25.87
CA TYR A 380 -3.61 3.55 -25.75
C TYR A 380 -4.39 3.33 -24.44
N THR A 381 -3.93 3.92 -23.33
CA THR A 381 -4.63 3.90 -22.05
C THR A 381 -6.00 4.57 -22.17
N LEU A 382 -6.06 5.73 -22.82
CA LEU A 382 -7.31 6.44 -23.05
C LEU A 382 -8.30 5.59 -23.86
N ARG A 383 -7.84 4.90 -24.90
CA ARG A 383 -8.69 4.00 -25.69
C ARG A 383 -9.18 2.80 -24.89
N SER A 384 -8.31 2.22 -24.07
CA SER A 384 -8.66 1.10 -23.20
C SER A 384 -9.74 1.53 -22.17
N ASN A 385 -9.57 2.69 -21.56
CA ASN A 385 -10.51 3.25 -20.61
C ASN A 385 -11.88 3.54 -21.23
N GLU A 386 -11.88 4.20 -22.39
CA GLU A 386 -13.11 4.49 -23.12
C GLU A 386 -13.84 3.20 -23.53
N ARG A 387 -13.10 2.18 -23.96
CA ARG A 387 -13.65 0.85 -24.25
C ARG A 387 -14.29 0.22 -23.01
N MET A 388 -13.61 0.24 -21.86
CA MET A 388 -14.12 -0.32 -20.61
C MET A 388 -15.42 0.38 -20.18
N MET A 389 -15.47 1.71 -20.22
CA MET A 389 -16.64 2.49 -19.89
C MET A 389 -17.83 2.20 -20.85
N ASN A 390 -17.56 2.06 -22.15
CA ASN A 390 -18.57 1.71 -23.14
C ASN A 390 -19.12 0.29 -22.93
N VAL A 391 -18.26 -0.67 -22.65
CA VAL A 391 -18.66 -2.06 -22.34
C VAL A 391 -19.52 -2.11 -21.09
N LEU A 392 -19.12 -1.45 -20.01
CA LEU A 392 -19.92 -1.37 -18.78
C LEU A 392 -21.30 -0.75 -19.03
N ALA A 393 -21.34 0.35 -19.77
CA ALA A 393 -22.59 1.03 -20.11
C ALA A 393 -23.52 0.15 -20.97
N GLU A 394 -22.97 -0.65 -21.88
CA GLU A 394 -23.75 -1.59 -22.68
C GLU A 394 -24.30 -2.74 -21.84
N LEU A 395 -23.44 -3.39 -21.05
CA LEU A 395 -23.84 -4.49 -20.17
C LEU A 395 -24.87 -4.05 -19.13
N LYS A 396 -24.74 -2.84 -18.60
CA LYS A 396 -25.70 -2.25 -17.63
C LYS A 396 -27.13 -2.14 -18.18
N ARG A 397 -27.33 -2.08 -19.49
CA ARG A 397 -28.67 -2.02 -20.09
C ARG A 397 -29.42 -3.34 -20.00
N HIS A 398 -28.70 -4.44 -19.84
CA HIS A 398 -29.22 -5.79 -19.90
C HIS A 398 -29.02 -6.58 -18.62
N HIS A 399 -28.13 -6.12 -17.73
CA HIS A 399 -27.77 -6.80 -16.49
C HIS A 399 -27.80 -5.82 -15.31
N ASN A 400 -28.01 -6.37 -14.13
CA ASN A 400 -28.09 -5.61 -12.89
C ASN A 400 -26.69 -5.28 -12.33
N ILE A 401 -25.90 -4.47 -13.08
CA ILE A 401 -24.57 -4.04 -12.68
C ILE A 401 -24.69 -2.91 -11.66
N ILE A 402 -24.10 -3.09 -10.48
CA ILE A 402 -24.04 -2.10 -9.40
C ILE A 402 -23.18 -0.91 -9.85
N GLY A 403 -21.95 -1.20 -10.27
CA GLY A 403 -21.00 -0.20 -10.69
C GLY A 403 -19.57 -0.74 -10.77
N LEU A 404 -18.63 0.16 -10.95
CA LEU A 404 -17.19 -0.09 -10.95
C LEU A 404 -16.53 0.52 -9.72
N LEU A 405 -15.86 -0.32 -8.93
CA LEU A 405 -15.16 0.05 -7.70
C LEU A 405 -13.64 -0.03 -7.92
N CYS A 406 -12.93 1.03 -7.59
CA CYS A 406 -11.49 1.18 -7.82
C CYS A 406 -10.71 1.76 -6.65
N GLY A 407 -9.38 1.64 -6.70
CA GLY A 407 -8.37 2.29 -5.87
C GLY A 407 -7.54 3.30 -6.65
N ASP A 408 -6.21 3.18 -6.61
CA ASP A 408 -5.17 3.91 -7.36
C ASP A 408 -5.06 5.40 -7.04
N SER A 409 -6.16 6.10 -6.97
CA SER A 409 -6.16 7.58 -7.00
C SER A 409 -6.04 8.24 -5.62
N HIS A 410 -6.05 7.48 -4.53
CA HIS A 410 -5.90 7.93 -3.14
C HIS A 410 -6.85 9.06 -2.73
N PHE A 411 -8.04 9.12 -3.30
CA PHE A 411 -9.10 10.05 -2.91
C PHE A 411 -10.48 9.41 -3.04
N ASN A 412 -11.49 10.05 -2.48
CA ASN A 412 -12.86 9.55 -2.55
C ASN A 412 -13.57 10.12 -3.76
N MET A 413 -14.29 9.27 -4.49
CA MET A 413 -15.13 9.70 -5.58
C MET A 413 -16.36 8.80 -5.70
N HIS A 414 -17.51 9.39 -5.94
CA HIS A 414 -18.66 8.71 -6.50
C HIS A 414 -19.21 9.55 -7.65
N GLU A 415 -19.20 9.00 -8.84
CA GLU A 415 -19.68 9.64 -10.06
C GLU A 415 -20.59 8.70 -10.83
N VAL A 416 -21.58 9.26 -11.54
CA VAL A 416 -22.44 8.50 -12.43
C VAL A 416 -22.22 8.97 -13.86
N ASP A 417 -21.71 8.10 -14.71
CA ASP A 417 -21.57 8.34 -16.15
C ASP A 417 -22.19 7.18 -16.94
N ARG A 418 -22.91 7.50 -18.01
CA ARG A 418 -23.59 6.49 -18.88
C ARG A 418 -24.46 5.50 -18.08
N ASN A 419 -25.07 5.97 -17.01
CA ASN A 419 -25.89 5.18 -16.08
C ASN A 419 -25.10 4.09 -15.32
N VAL A 420 -23.79 4.22 -15.22
CA VAL A 420 -22.90 3.36 -14.40
C VAL A 420 -22.38 4.16 -13.23
N ASN A 421 -22.40 3.59 -12.05
CA ASN A 421 -21.75 4.16 -10.87
C ASN A 421 -20.26 3.87 -10.93
N TYR A 422 -19.43 4.89 -10.78
CA TYR A 422 -17.98 4.82 -10.65
C TYR A 422 -17.62 5.27 -9.24
N PHE A 423 -16.97 4.40 -8.51
CA PHE A 423 -16.62 4.61 -7.12
C PHE A 423 -15.13 4.39 -6.89
N ILE A 424 -14.47 5.33 -6.22
CA ILE A 424 -13.09 5.21 -5.78
C ILE A 424 -13.08 5.29 -4.27
N THR A 425 -12.40 4.32 -3.64
CA THR A 425 -12.11 4.37 -2.22
C THR A 425 -10.74 5.00 -1.97
N GLN A 426 -10.61 5.65 -0.83
CA GLN A 426 -9.38 6.28 -0.38
C GLN A 426 -8.31 5.24 -0.05
N SER A 427 -7.04 5.61 -0.21
CA SER A 427 -5.92 4.82 0.28
C SER A 427 -6.04 4.54 1.78
N MET A 428 -5.84 3.29 2.16
CA MET A 428 -5.91 2.86 3.55
C MET A 428 -4.81 3.46 4.43
N SER A 429 -3.68 3.80 3.84
CA SER A 429 -2.48 4.21 4.57
C SER A 429 -1.88 5.54 4.13
N ALA A 430 -2.21 6.00 2.94
CA ALA A 430 -1.70 7.23 2.36
C ALA A 430 -2.77 8.33 2.29
N CYS A 431 -3.82 8.22 3.10
CA CYS A 431 -4.84 9.25 3.21
C CYS A 431 -4.21 10.55 3.68
N SER A 432 -4.38 11.61 2.91
CA SER A 432 -3.99 12.95 3.29
C SER A 432 -5.20 13.80 3.61
N LYS A 433 -5.04 14.76 4.51
CA LYS A 433 -6.11 15.72 4.76
C LYS A 433 -6.48 16.52 3.51
N GLU A 434 -5.55 16.72 2.58
CA GLU A 434 -5.83 17.38 1.30
C GLU A 434 -6.88 16.62 0.48
N ASN A 435 -6.85 15.30 0.53
CA ASN A 435 -7.81 14.45 -0.15
C ASN A 435 -9.14 14.30 0.61
N LEU A 436 -9.15 14.61 1.91
CA LEU A 436 -10.34 14.65 2.75
C LEU A 436 -10.89 16.06 2.88
N MET A 437 -9.99 17.05 3.02
CA MET A 437 -10.35 18.47 3.22
C MET A 437 -9.40 19.32 2.36
N PRO A 438 -9.89 19.97 1.31
CA PRO A 438 -9.07 20.83 0.47
C PRO A 438 -8.27 21.85 1.27
N GLY A 439 -6.97 21.98 1.01
CA GLY A 439 -6.08 22.93 1.68
C GLY A 439 -5.36 22.42 2.92
N THR A 440 -5.52 21.15 3.31
CA THR A 440 -4.80 20.57 4.45
C THR A 440 -3.61 19.73 3.98
N ARG A 441 -2.43 19.94 4.56
CA ARG A 441 -1.21 19.24 4.14
C ARG A 441 -1.10 17.83 4.72
N ARG A 442 -0.49 16.91 3.95
CA ARG A 442 -0.24 15.51 4.35
C ARG A 442 0.53 15.36 5.66
N ALA A 443 1.45 16.28 5.95
CA ALA A 443 2.24 16.30 7.19
C ALA A 443 1.42 16.57 8.46
N ASP A 444 0.16 16.99 8.33
CA ASP A 444 -0.69 17.33 9.47
C ASP A 444 -1.42 16.11 10.06
N LEU A 445 -1.37 14.93 9.39
CA LEU A 445 -1.89 13.68 9.93
C LEU A 445 -0.74 12.89 10.56
N ASN A 446 -0.93 12.46 11.80
CA ASN A 446 -0.07 11.40 12.29
C ASN A 446 -0.44 10.10 11.54
N PHE A 447 0.47 9.15 11.61
CA PHE A 447 0.41 7.91 10.89
C PHE A 447 -0.87 7.08 11.12
N ASP A 448 -1.29 6.99 12.39
CA ASP A 448 -2.46 6.21 12.79
C ASP A 448 -3.77 6.91 12.41
N GLU A 449 -3.80 8.25 12.41
CA GLU A 449 -4.96 9.04 12.00
C GLU A 449 -5.24 8.96 10.49
N SER A 450 -4.27 8.47 9.71
CA SER A 450 -4.44 8.26 8.27
C SER A 450 -5.15 6.95 7.91
N LEU A 451 -5.44 6.08 8.88
CA LEU A 451 -6.20 4.86 8.63
C LEU A 451 -7.55 5.21 7.99
N CYS A 452 -7.84 4.55 6.88
CA CYS A 452 -9.05 4.78 6.12
C CYS A 452 -9.48 3.51 5.39
N CYS A 453 -10.72 3.09 5.60
CA CYS A 453 -11.34 2.03 4.82
C CYS A 453 -12.85 2.23 4.76
N ASP A 454 -13.47 1.67 3.74
CA ASP A 454 -14.91 1.67 3.59
C ASP A 454 -15.46 0.25 3.80
N VAL A 455 -16.58 0.16 4.49
CA VAL A 455 -17.39 -1.05 4.50
C VAL A 455 -18.55 -0.84 3.53
N ILE A 456 -18.62 -1.66 2.50
CA ILE A 456 -19.71 -1.61 1.53
C ILE A 456 -20.82 -2.56 1.97
N ALA A 457 -22.04 -2.07 1.93
CA ALA A 457 -23.23 -2.86 2.13
C ALA A 457 -24.18 -2.74 0.91
N VAL A 458 -24.66 -3.87 0.43
CA VAL A 458 -25.58 -3.95 -0.73
C VAL A 458 -26.87 -4.62 -0.27
N LYS A 459 -28.01 -4.03 -0.64
CA LYS A 459 -29.33 -4.65 -0.55
C LYS A 459 -29.82 -5.04 -1.94
N PRO A 460 -29.54 -6.27 -2.41
CA PRO A 460 -29.86 -6.66 -3.78
C PRO A 460 -31.35 -6.56 -4.09
N ALA A 461 -32.23 -6.90 -3.15
CA ALA A 461 -33.66 -6.85 -3.32
C ALA A 461 -34.23 -5.42 -3.52
N LYS A 462 -33.45 -4.39 -3.15
CA LYS A 462 -33.85 -2.98 -3.26
C LYS A 462 -33.01 -2.20 -4.25
N ASN A 463 -31.96 -2.81 -4.81
CA ASN A 463 -30.95 -2.16 -5.64
C ASN A 463 -30.30 -0.94 -4.95
N GLU A 464 -30.05 -1.08 -3.65
CA GLU A 464 -29.43 -0.03 -2.82
C GLU A 464 -28.00 -0.42 -2.42
N VAL A 465 -27.10 0.55 -2.41
CA VAL A 465 -25.73 0.45 -1.89
C VAL A 465 -25.48 1.57 -0.92
N HIS A 466 -24.81 1.26 0.17
CA HIS A 466 -24.30 2.25 1.11
C HIS A 466 -22.87 1.91 1.53
N THR A 467 -22.02 2.91 1.64
CA THR A 467 -20.67 2.80 2.17
C THR A 467 -20.61 3.37 3.58
N PHE A 468 -19.81 2.74 4.44
CA PHE A 468 -19.64 3.19 5.82
C PHE A 468 -18.15 3.38 6.07
N ARG A 469 -17.71 4.63 6.17
CA ARG A 469 -16.32 4.98 6.42
C ARG A 469 -15.91 4.64 7.84
N ILE A 470 -14.78 3.92 7.96
CA ILE A 470 -14.00 3.72 9.18
C ILE A 470 -12.70 4.47 9.02
N GLY A 471 -12.32 5.28 10.01
CA GLY A 471 -11.09 6.05 9.98
C GLY A 471 -11.28 7.48 9.50
N ALA A 472 -10.29 7.97 8.77
CA ALA A 472 -10.23 9.38 8.37
C ALA A 472 -11.46 9.83 7.56
N GLY A 473 -12.04 10.94 7.98
CA GLY A 473 -13.21 11.55 7.36
C GLY A 473 -14.56 11.09 7.93
N GLY A 474 -14.65 9.91 8.51
CA GLY A 474 -15.88 9.41 9.15
C GLY A 474 -17.09 9.48 8.22
N ALA A 475 -18.28 9.70 8.81
CA ALA A 475 -19.56 9.69 8.10
C ALA A 475 -19.71 10.72 6.95
N ASP A 476 -18.88 11.75 6.91
CA ASP A 476 -18.91 12.74 5.83
C ASP A 476 -18.53 12.13 4.47
N TYR A 477 -17.97 10.92 4.47
CA TYR A 477 -17.58 10.16 3.28
C TYR A 477 -18.40 8.88 3.09
N ASP A 478 -19.53 8.76 3.77
CA ASP A 478 -20.49 7.72 3.45
C ASP A 478 -21.24 8.09 2.15
N TYR A 479 -21.36 7.13 1.25
CA TYR A 479 -22.13 7.29 0.00
C TYR A 479 -23.33 6.35 0.01
N GLU A 480 -24.46 6.86 -0.44
CA GLU A 480 -25.67 6.07 -0.68
C GLU A 480 -26.13 6.26 -2.12
N PHE A 481 -26.35 5.17 -2.83
CA PHE A 481 -26.79 5.22 -4.22
C PHE A 481 -27.59 3.98 -4.62
N ASN A 482 -28.35 4.13 -5.71
CA ASN A 482 -29.11 3.05 -6.34
C ASN A 482 -28.45 2.60 -7.65
N TYR A 483 -28.77 1.37 -8.10
CA TYR A 483 -28.21 0.81 -9.32
C TYR A 483 -29.23 0.08 -10.20
#